data_57639d180c2c0607490274ee79222893
#
_entry.id   57639d180c2c0607490274ee79222893
#
_cell.length_a   1.000
_cell.length_b   1.000
_cell.length_c   1.000
_cell.angle_alpha   90.00
_cell.angle_beta   90.00
_cell.angle_gamma   90.00
#
_symmetry.space_group_name_H-M   'P 1'
#
loop_
_entity.id
_entity.type
_entity.pdbx_description
1 polymer ?
#
loop_
_entity_poly.entity_id
_entity_poly.type
_entity_poly.pdbx_seq_one_letter_code
_entity_poly.pdbx_strand_id
1 'polypeptide(L)'
;MDQINVNQLWQHFVDTVTNHYLDFEGRISRAHYWYYILVYVVVAIGVSIVANIIRLPFLSSLFGLALFLPTLGMTARRLHDVGKPTSWVLILAIPFLLELLLGFLTLASIMFFPLFMFFAGIAWLVSLLALIAAIVIIYFCAQPGMQGANEFGPVPPQWAPAAAT
;
A
#
# COMPACT_ATOMS: atom_id res chain seq x y z
N MET A 1 11.91 -10.04 -24.90
CA MET A 1 11.01 -9.87 -23.74
C MET A 1 11.59 -10.74 -22.64
N ASP A 2 12.31 -10.12 -21.72
CA ASP A 2 12.90 -10.86 -20.61
C ASP A 2 11.77 -11.43 -19.76
N GLN A 3 11.78 -12.74 -19.58
CA GLN A 3 10.74 -13.43 -18.83
C GLN A 3 10.82 -13.00 -17.37
N ILE A 4 9.74 -12.42 -16.85
CA ILE A 4 9.63 -12.07 -15.43
C ILE A 4 9.63 -13.37 -14.63
N ASN A 5 10.66 -13.57 -13.82
CA ASN A 5 10.75 -14.74 -12.96
C ASN A 5 9.92 -14.49 -11.68
N VAL A 6 8.97 -15.38 -11.40
CA VAL A 6 8.11 -15.31 -10.20
C VAL A 6 8.94 -15.26 -8.90
N ASN A 7 10.08 -15.97 -8.85
CA ASN A 7 10.98 -15.93 -7.69
C ASN A 7 11.57 -14.54 -7.46
N GLN A 8 11.87 -13.78 -8.50
CA GLN A 8 12.37 -12.41 -8.36
C GLN A 8 11.30 -11.45 -7.85
N LEU A 9 10.04 -11.61 -8.30
CA LEU A 9 8.92 -10.82 -7.77
C LEU A 9 8.72 -11.09 -6.28
N TRP A 10 8.79 -12.36 -5.88
CA TRP A 10 8.68 -12.76 -4.50
C TRP A 10 9.83 -12.22 -3.65
N GLN A 11 11.06 -12.36 -4.11
CA GLN A 11 12.24 -11.83 -3.42
C GLN A 11 12.18 -10.31 -3.25
N HIS A 12 11.77 -9.58 -4.28
CA HIS A 12 11.58 -8.13 -4.21
C HIS A 12 10.52 -7.74 -3.15
N PHE A 13 9.42 -8.46 -3.09
CA PHE A 13 8.39 -8.25 -2.07
C PHE A 13 8.93 -8.52 -0.66
N VAL A 14 9.56 -9.67 -0.45
CA VAL A 14 10.15 -10.05 0.84
C VAL A 14 11.22 -9.05 1.27
N ASP A 15 12.14 -8.69 0.38
CA ASP A 15 13.17 -7.69 0.66
C ASP A 15 12.58 -6.34 1.08
N THR A 16 11.55 -5.88 0.40
CA THR A 16 10.83 -4.65 0.78
C THR A 16 10.25 -4.73 2.19
N VAL A 17 9.65 -5.86 2.55
CA VAL A 17 8.98 -6.03 3.85
C VAL A 17 9.97 -6.30 4.99
N THR A 18 11.15 -6.86 4.70
CA THR A 18 12.14 -7.20 5.74
C THR A 18 13.22 -6.14 5.91
N ASN A 19 13.81 -5.68 4.80
CA ASN A 19 14.99 -4.81 4.83
C ASN A 19 14.66 -3.33 4.59
N HIS A 20 13.51 -3.03 3.96
CA HIS A 20 13.07 -1.68 3.60
C HIS A 20 11.71 -1.31 4.21
N TYR A 21 11.41 -1.86 5.42
CA TYR A 21 10.10 -1.73 6.06
C TYR A 21 9.68 -0.28 6.34
N LEU A 22 10.63 0.57 6.76
CA LEU A 22 10.43 1.99 7.08
C LEU A 22 11.23 2.91 6.14
N ASP A 23 11.53 2.44 4.94
CA ASP A 23 12.31 3.21 3.99
C ASP A 23 11.40 4.10 3.13
N PHE A 24 11.41 5.39 3.44
CA PHE A 24 10.64 6.43 2.78
C PHE A 24 11.50 7.32 1.87
N GLU A 25 12.81 7.08 1.81
CA GLU A 25 13.76 7.91 1.07
C GLU A 25 14.07 7.33 -0.31
N GLY A 26 14.64 8.18 -1.17
CA GLY A 26 15.01 7.78 -2.54
C GLY A 26 13.84 7.66 -3.50
N ARG A 27 14.08 7.00 -4.62
CA ARG A 27 13.13 6.85 -5.74
C ARG A 27 13.01 5.38 -6.14
N ILE A 28 11.83 5.00 -6.65
CA ILE A 28 11.60 3.66 -7.16
C ILE A 28 10.93 3.72 -8.53
N SER A 29 11.35 2.83 -9.44
CA SER A 29 10.79 2.78 -10.78
C SER A 29 9.34 2.29 -10.80
N ARG A 30 8.61 2.66 -11.85
CA ARG A 30 7.23 2.22 -12.05
C ARG A 30 7.08 0.70 -12.00
N ALA A 31 8.00 -0.04 -12.62
CA ALA A 31 7.95 -1.49 -12.65
C ALA A 31 8.11 -2.10 -11.24
N HIS A 32 9.10 -1.67 -10.46
CA HIS A 32 9.30 -2.14 -9.09
C HIS A 32 8.08 -1.89 -8.20
N TYR A 33 7.46 -0.70 -8.30
CA TYR A 33 6.25 -0.37 -7.54
C TYR A 33 5.09 -1.33 -7.90
N TRP A 34 4.78 -1.48 -9.18
CA TRP A 34 3.65 -2.32 -9.60
C TRP A 34 3.87 -3.82 -9.35
N TYR A 35 5.12 -4.30 -9.41
CA TYR A 35 5.43 -5.67 -9.03
C TYR A 35 5.22 -5.92 -7.53
N TYR A 36 5.63 -4.97 -6.68
CA TYR A 36 5.31 -5.04 -5.26
C TYR A 36 3.78 -5.08 -5.02
N ILE A 37 3.03 -4.18 -5.63
CA ILE A 37 1.56 -4.13 -5.50
C ILE A 37 0.92 -5.43 -6.00
N LEU A 38 1.39 -5.99 -7.12
CA LEU A 38 0.88 -7.25 -7.64
C LEU A 38 1.03 -8.38 -6.62
N VAL A 39 2.23 -8.56 -6.06
CA VAL A 39 2.48 -9.61 -5.06
C VAL A 39 1.66 -9.34 -3.79
N TYR A 40 1.62 -8.09 -3.31
CA TYR A 40 0.80 -7.69 -2.17
C TYR A 40 -0.66 -8.10 -2.36
N VAL A 41 -1.28 -7.78 -3.50
CA VAL A 41 -2.68 -8.11 -3.78
C VAL A 41 -2.91 -9.61 -3.81
N VAL A 42 -2.04 -10.38 -4.47
CA VAL A 42 -2.14 -11.84 -4.53
C VAL A 42 -2.07 -12.46 -3.12
N VAL A 43 -1.10 -12.02 -2.30
CA VAL A 43 -0.95 -12.50 -0.92
C VAL A 43 -2.15 -12.07 -0.06
N ALA A 44 -2.63 -10.82 -0.19
CA ALA A 44 -3.78 -10.32 0.53
C ALA A 44 -5.06 -11.12 0.23
N ILE A 45 -5.28 -11.48 -1.03
CA ILE A 45 -6.39 -12.36 -1.43
C ILE A 45 -6.23 -13.74 -0.78
N GLY A 46 -5.03 -14.33 -0.84
CA GLY A 46 -4.74 -15.62 -0.19
C GLY A 46 -5.01 -15.59 1.31
N VAL A 47 -4.51 -14.57 2.02
CA VAL A 47 -4.76 -14.37 3.46
C VAL A 47 -6.25 -14.21 3.74
N SER A 48 -6.98 -13.45 2.91
CA SER A 48 -8.42 -13.26 3.09
C SER A 48 -9.21 -14.56 2.90
N ILE A 49 -8.85 -15.38 1.94
CA ILE A 49 -9.47 -16.70 1.73
C ILE A 49 -9.22 -17.59 2.96
N VAL A 50 -7.97 -17.70 3.41
CA VAL A 50 -7.61 -18.50 4.59
C VAL A 50 -8.35 -17.99 5.83
N ALA A 51 -8.35 -16.67 6.07
CA ALA A 51 -9.03 -16.04 7.20
C ALA A 51 -10.54 -16.40 7.24
N ASN A 52 -11.20 -16.42 6.08
CA ASN A 52 -12.60 -16.81 5.98
C ASN A 52 -12.82 -18.31 6.25
N ILE A 53 -11.95 -19.19 5.72
CA ILE A 53 -12.04 -20.65 5.93
C ILE A 53 -11.89 -20.98 7.42
N ILE A 54 -10.90 -20.41 8.10
CA ILE A 54 -10.63 -20.65 9.52
C ILE A 54 -11.52 -19.80 10.46
N ARG A 55 -12.42 -18.97 9.90
CA ARG A 55 -13.33 -18.07 10.62
C ARG A 55 -12.60 -17.07 11.55
N LEU A 56 -11.45 -16.59 11.14
CA LEU A 56 -10.66 -15.55 11.83
C LEU A 56 -10.54 -14.28 10.96
N PRO A 57 -11.62 -13.51 10.78
CA PRO A 57 -11.66 -12.39 9.86
C PRO A 57 -10.65 -11.28 10.21
N PHE A 58 -10.27 -11.14 11.48
CA PHE A 58 -9.27 -10.17 11.93
C PHE A 58 -7.87 -10.45 11.37
N LEU A 59 -7.57 -11.64 10.87
CA LEU A 59 -6.27 -11.98 10.27
C LEU A 59 -5.97 -11.11 9.05
N SER A 60 -6.97 -10.84 8.20
CA SER A 60 -6.83 -9.94 7.06
C SER A 60 -6.51 -8.51 7.49
N SER A 61 -7.13 -8.04 8.57
CA SER A 61 -6.87 -6.70 9.12
C SER A 61 -5.45 -6.60 9.71
N LEU A 62 -5.00 -7.64 10.42
CA LEU A 62 -3.62 -7.70 10.94
C LEU A 62 -2.59 -7.71 9.79
N PHE A 63 -2.85 -8.47 8.73
CA PHE A 63 -2.00 -8.47 7.55
C PHE A 63 -1.93 -7.08 6.90
N GLY A 64 -3.08 -6.44 6.69
CA GLY A 64 -3.14 -5.08 6.16
C GLY A 64 -2.39 -4.07 7.04
N LEU A 65 -2.54 -4.15 8.36
CA LEU A 65 -1.83 -3.31 9.31
C LEU A 65 -0.31 -3.56 9.29
N ALA A 66 0.12 -4.82 9.24
CA ALA A 66 1.53 -5.18 9.17
C ALA A 66 2.20 -4.67 7.87
N LEU A 67 1.49 -4.66 6.75
CA LEU A 67 2.02 -4.17 5.47
C LEU A 67 1.71 -2.71 5.17
N PHE A 68 1.04 -2.01 6.08
CA PHE A 68 0.68 -0.60 5.90
C PHE A 68 1.92 0.28 5.71
N LEU A 69 2.89 0.20 6.62
CA LEU A 69 4.10 1.03 6.57
C LEU A 69 4.99 0.75 5.35
N PRO A 70 5.35 -0.50 5.02
CA PRO A 70 6.12 -0.76 3.80
C PRO A 70 5.38 -0.35 2.52
N THR A 71 4.04 -0.47 2.48
CA THR A 71 3.25 0.01 1.34
C THR A 71 3.27 1.54 1.23
N LEU A 72 3.23 2.27 2.35
CA LEU A 72 3.40 3.72 2.35
C LEU A 72 4.81 4.12 1.90
N GLY A 73 5.86 3.43 2.36
CA GLY A 73 7.25 3.65 1.94
C GLY A 73 7.44 3.46 0.44
N MET A 74 6.92 2.35 -0.10
CA MET A 74 6.93 2.09 -1.55
C MET A 74 6.17 3.18 -2.32
N THR A 75 5.04 3.63 -1.80
CA THR A 75 4.23 4.69 -2.42
C THR A 75 4.97 6.03 -2.37
N ALA A 76 5.60 6.38 -1.24
CA ALA A 76 6.40 7.59 -1.10
C ALA A 76 7.55 7.63 -2.13
N ARG A 77 8.36 6.55 -2.19
CA ARG A 77 9.47 6.44 -3.14
C ARG A 77 9.01 6.51 -4.60
N ARG A 78 7.80 6.00 -4.88
CA ARG A 78 7.20 6.13 -6.22
C ARG A 78 6.72 7.54 -6.50
N LEU A 79 6.15 8.23 -5.52
CA LEU A 79 5.76 9.63 -5.62
C LEU A 79 6.98 10.55 -5.83
N HIS A 80 8.09 10.27 -5.16
CA HIS A 80 9.37 10.94 -5.37
C HIS A 80 9.85 10.83 -6.83
N ASP A 81 9.63 9.68 -7.45
CA ASP A 81 10.01 9.44 -8.85
C ASP A 81 9.20 10.31 -9.84
N VAL A 82 8.01 10.73 -9.47
CA VAL A 82 7.17 11.68 -10.23
C VAL A 82 7.22 13.11 -9.67
N GLY A 83 8.20 13.44 -8.80
CA GLY A 83 8.43 14.78 -8.26
C GLY A 83 7.41 15.22 -7.22
N LYS A 84 6.81 14.28 -6.47
CA LYS A 84 5.88 14.57 -5.37
C LYS A 84 6.53 14.27 -4.02
N PRO A 85 6.41 15.15 -3.01
CA PRO A 85 7.00 14.92 -1.69
C PRO A 85 6.28 13.81 -0.92
N THR A 86 6.97 13.24 0.09
CA THR A 86 6.44 12.19 0.99
C THR A 86 5.10 12.57 1.62
N SER A 87 4.85 13.86 1.87
CA SER A 87 3.58 14.30 2.47
C SER A 87 2.32 13.87 1.71
N TRP A 88 2.43 13.54 0.42
CA TRP A 88 1.32 12.99 -0.35
C TRP A 88 0.84 11.62 0.14
N VAL A 89 1.67 10.84 0.83
CA VAL A 89 1.22 9.56 1.42
C VAL A 89 0.22 9.76 2.55
N LEU A 90 0.19 10.96 3.16
CA LEU A 90 -0.79 11.29 4.21
C LEU A 90 -2.23 11.24 3.67
N ILE A 91 -2.42 11.44 2.38
CA ILE A 91 -3.72 11.30 1.71
C ILE A 91 -4.28 9.87 1.86
N LEU A 92 -3.39 8.86 1.93
CA LEU A 92 -3.76 7.47 2.21
C LEU A 92 -3.70 7.15 3.71
N ALA A 93 -2.69 7.65 4.42
CA ALA A 93 -2.45 7.33 5.81
C ALA A 93 -3.56 7.86 6.74
N ILE A 94 -4.01 9.10 6.53
CA ILE A 94 -5.03 9.72 7.38
C ILE A 94 -6.37 8.97 7.30
N PRO A 95 -6.97 8.70 6.12
CA PRO A 95 -8.19 7.92 6.05
C PRO A 95 -8.04 6.52 6.65
N PHE A 96 -6.92 5.85 6.42
CA PHE A 96 -6.69 4.52 6.99
C PHE A 96 -6.69 4.52 8.54
N LEU A 97 -5.99 5.46 9.17
CA LEU A 97 -5.96 5.58 10.63
C LEU A 97 -7.35 5.98 11.18
N LEU A 98 -8.07 6.83 10.46
CA LEU A 98 -9.42 7.22 10.82
C LEU A 98 -10.39 6.03 10.71
N GLU A 99 -10.26 5.18 9.69
CA GLU A 99 -11.04 3.94 9.56
C GLU A 99 -10.79 2.97 10.72
N LEU A 100 -9.54 2.81 11.18
CA LEU A 100 -9.23 1.99 12.34
C LEU A 100 -9.95 2.52 13.60
N LEU A 101 -9.90 3.83 13.84
CA LEU A 101 -10.58 4.47 14.97
C LEU A 101 -12.09 4.31 14.86
N LEU A 102 -12.68 4.62 13.71
CA LEU A 102 -14.12 4.52 13.48
C LEU A 102 -14.62 3.07 13.58
N GLY A 103 -13.83 2.11 13.09
CA GLY A 103 -14.12 0.68 13.23
C GLY A 103 -14.18 0.26 14.70
N PHE A 104 -13.23 0.72 15.53
CA PHE A 104 -13.25 0.49 16.96
C PHE A 104 -14.49 1.12 17.64
N LEU A 105 -14.80 2.39 17.32
CA LEU A 105 -15.97 3.10 17.88
C LEU A 105 -17.28 2.45 17.45
N THR A 106 -17.39 2.00 16.21
CA THR A 106 -18.55 1.27 15.69
C THR A 106 -18.76 -0.02 16.47
N LEU A 107 -17.70 -0.80 16.67
CA LEU A 107 -17.76 -2.05 17.44
C LEU A 107 -18.12 -1.79 18.90
N ALA A 108 -17.53 -0.77 19.53
CA ALA A 108 -17.82 -0.40 20.92
C ALA A 108 -19.28 0.07 21.12
N SER A 109 -19.90 0.62 20.09
CA SER A 109 -21.27 1.14 20.12
C SER A 109 -22.35 0.13 19.76
N ILE A 110 -22.01 -1.16 19.51
CA ILE A 110 -22.92 -2.18 18.96
C ILE A 110 -24.18 -2.39 19.82
N MET A 111 -24.11 -2.13 21.14
CA MET A 111 -25.25 -2.24 22.06
C MET A 111 -26.19 -1.03 21.99
N PHE A 112 -25.77 0.10 21.37
CA PHE A 112 -26.52 1.34 21.24
C PHE A 112 -26.78 1.63 19.76
N PHE A 113 -27.85 1.10 19.21
CA PHE A 113 -28.15 1.15 17.79
C PHE A 113 -28.00 2.55 17.14
N PRO A 114 -28.51 3.65 17.72
CA PRO A 114 -28.34 4.98 17.13
C PRO A 114 -26.87 5.40 17.03
N LEU A 115 -26.06 5.09 18.04
CA LEU A 115 -24.63 5.41 18.08
C LEU A 115 -23.84 4.54 17.12
N PHE A 116 -24.18 3.25 17.03
CA PHE A 116 -23.64 2.34 16.01
C PHE A 116 -23.89 2.87 14.60
N MET A 117 -25.12 3.24 14.26
CA MET A 117 -25.46 3.78 12.94
C MET A 117 -24.75 5.10 12.64
N PHE A 118 -24.54 5.95 13.65
CA PHE A 118 -23.80 7.20 13.52
C PHE A 118 -22.34 6.95 13.13
N PHE A 119 -21.61 6.12 13.87
CA PHE A 119 -20.22 5.82 13.56
C PHE A 119 -20.07 5.03 12.25
N ALA A 120 -20.94 4.07 11.98
CA ALA A 120 -20.95 3.33 10.73
C ALA A 120 -21.19 4.26 9.52
N GLY A 121 -22.08 5.24 9.64
CA GLY A 121 -22.32 6.24 8.61
C GLY A 121 -21.09 7.13 8.33
N ILE A 122 -20.40 7.57 9.38
CA ILE A 122 -19.15 8.33 9.21
C ILE A 122 -18.07 7.46 8.58
N ALA A 123 -17.89 6.21 9.01
CA ALA A 123 -16.92 5.28 8.44
C ALA A 123 -17.18 5.08 6.94
N TRP A 124 -18.44 4.92 6.54
CA TRP A 124 -18.80 4.81 5.12
C TRP A 124 -18.39 6.05 4.31
N LEU A 125 -18.59 7.26 4.83
CA LEU A 125 -18.14 8.49 4.17
C LEU A 125 -16.61 8.58 4.08
N VAL A 126 -15.90 8.20 5.14
CA VAL A 126 -14.42 8.16 5.13
C VAL A 126 -13.92 7.14 4.12
N SER A 127 -14.55 5.97 3.98
CA SER A 127 -14.20 4.98 2.97
C SER A 127 -14.36 5.50 1.54
N LEU A 128 -15.38 6.31 1.27
CA LEU A 128 -15.53 6.98 -0.03
C LEU A 128 -14.39 7.98 -0.29
N LEU A 129 -14.01 8.77 0.70
CA LEU A 129 -12.87 9.69 0.59
C LEU A 129 -11.56 8.92 0.40
N ALA A 130 -11.37 7.80 1.12
CA ALA A 130 -10.22 6.92 0.96
C ALA A 130 -10.13 6.33 -0.45
N LEU A 131 -11.27 5.95 -1.05
CA LEU A 131 -11.33 5.47 -2.43
C LEU A 131 -10.89 6.56 -3.43
N ILE A 132 -11.38 7.79 -3.26
CA ILE A 132 -10.95 8.92 -4.11
C ILE A 132 -9.45 9.17 -3.94
N ALA A 133 -8.96 9.17 -2.71
CA ALA A 133 -7.54 9.32 -2.39
C ALA A 133 -6.68 8.23 -3.07
N ALA A 134 -7.14 6.97 -3.01
CA ALA A 134 -6.46 5.86 -3.66
C ALA A 134 -6.39 6.03 -5.18
N ILE A 135 -7.47 6.47 -5.83
CA ILE A 135 -7.50 6.75 -7.27
C ILE A 135 -6.49 7.84 -7.64
N VAL A 136 -6.41 8.92 -6.86
CA VAL A 136 -5.44 10.01 -7.09
C VAL A 136 -4.00 9.51 -6.97
N ILE A 137 -3.69 8.72 -5.95
CA ILE A 137 -2.35 8.15 -5.76
C ILE A 137 -2.02 7.15 -6.88
N ILE A 138 -2.94 6.27 -7.26
CA ILE A 138 -2.78 5.33 -8.37
C ILE A 138 -2.46 6.09 -9.67
N TYR A 139 -3.18 7.19 -9.93
CA TYR A 139 -2.92 8.02 -11.11
C TYR A 139 -1.48 8.53 -11.13
N PHE A 140 -0.96 9.09 -10.03
CA PHE A 140 0.44 9.53 -9.96
C PHE A 140 1.43 8.38 -10.06
N CYS A 141 1.18 7.27 -9.38
CA CYS A 141 2.04 6.09 -9.43
C CYS A 141 2.08 5.41 -10.82
N ALA A 142 1.07 5.61 -11.65
CA ALA A 142 1.02 5.08 -13.01
C ALA A 142 1.78 5.96 -14.03
N GLN A 143 2.05 7.24 -13.72
CA GLN A 143 2.74 8.15 -14.63
C GLN A 143 4.20 7.71 -14.89
N PRO A 144 4.83 8.14 -15.99
CA PRO A 144 6.26 7.97 -16.18
C PRO A 144 7.03 8.75 -15.11
N GLY A 145 8.15 8.19 -14.62
CA GLY A 145 9.06 8.90 -13.72
C GLY A 145 9.79 10.05 -14.41
N MET A 146 10.28 11.00 -13.60
CA MET A 146 11.08 12.12 -14.09
C MET A 146 12.40 11.62 -14.67
N GLN A 147 12.75 12.15 -15.85
CA GLN A 147 14.03 11.90 -16.49
C GLN A 147 15.12 12.76 -15.81
N GLY A 148 16.19 12.12 -15.35
CA GLY A 148 17.27 12.78 -14.63
C GLY A 148 17.12 12.71 -13.10
N ALA A 149 18.18 13.16 -12.41
CA ALA A 149 18.17 13.29 -10.96
C ALA A 149 17.20 14.41 -10.53
N ASN A 150 16.54 14.22 -9.40
CA ASN A 150 15.72 15.23 -8.75
C ASN A 150 16.12 15.39 -7.28
N GLU A 151 15.39 16.20 -6.50
CA GLU A 151 15.66 16.45 -5.08
C GLU A 151 15.65 15.19 -4.20
N PHE A 152 15.02 14.10 -4.67
CA PHE A 152 14.90 12.81 -3.96
C PHE A 152 15.98 11.81 -4.39
N GLY A 153 16.82 12.13 -5.38
CA GLY A 153 17.94 11.28 -5.76
C GLY A 153 18.07 11.03 -7.28
N PRO A 154 18.99 10.13 -7.65
CA PRO A 154 19.24 9.76 -9.04
C PRO A 154 18.05 8.98 -9.63
N VAL A 155 18.05 8.85 -10.95
CA VAL A 155 17.07 8.00 -11.65
C VAL A 155 17.14 6.58 -11.11
N PRO A 156 16.03 5.97 -10.66
CA PRO A 156 16.05 4.62 -10.13
C PRO A 156 16.45 3.62 -11.20
N PRO A 157 17.18 2.56 -10.84
CA PRO A 157 17.50 1.50 -11.78
C PRO A 157 16.22 0.92 -12.37
N GLN A 158 16.23 0.67 -13.66
CA GLN A 158 15.12 -0.05 -14.30
C GLN A 158 15.10 -1.49 -13.80
N TRP A 159 13.89 -2.07 -13.74
CA TRP A 159 13.79 -3.50 -13.44
C TRP A 159 14.58 -4.28 -14.48
N ALA A 160 15.69 -4.83 -14.06
CA ALA A 160 16.43 -5.81 -14.82
C ALA A 160 16.27 -7.16 -14.11
N PRO A 161 15.87 -8.23 -14.80
CA PRO A 161 15.95 -9.56 -14.22
C PRO A 161 17.41 -9.82 -13.85
N ALA A 162 17.64 -10.35 -12.63
CA ALA A 162 18.99 -10.76 -12.24
C ALA A 162 19.54 -11.70 -13.32
N ALA A 163 20.73 -11.39 -13.83
CA ALA A 163 21.40 -12.27 -14.76
C ALA A 163 21.43 -13.67 -14.12
N ALA A 164 20.95 -14.68 -14.86
CA ALA A 164 21.02 -16.06 -14.42
C ALA A 164 22.51 -16.42 -14.30
N THR A 165 23.00 -16.50 -13.06
CA THR A 165 24.31 -17.06 -12.73
C THR A 165 24.21 -18.56 -12.61
#